data_5235fd0c1afab8fc59c38b48486344fc
#
_entry.id   5235fd0c1afab8fc59c38b48486344fc
#
_cell.length_a   1.000
_cell.length_b   1.000
_cell.length_c   1.000
_cell.angle_alpha   90.00
_cell.angle_beta   90.00
_cell.angle_gamma   90.00
#
_symmetry.space_group_name_H-M   'P 1'
#
loop_
_entity.id
_entity.type
_entity.pdbx_description
1 polymer ?
#
loop_
_entity_poly.entity_id
_entity_poly.type
_entity_poly.pdbx_seq_one_letter_code
_entity_poly.pdbx_strand_id
1 'polypeptide(L)'
;GWTAEKWRQLQSSDQALVAEQSRKSMAIHVQALLDFHEMGIPTFDYGNNIRQEALNAGVKNAFDFPGFVPAYIRPLFCRGIGPFRWVALSGDPEDIYKTDAKVKELIPDDKHLHNWLDMARERISFQGLPARICWVGLGQRHRLAMAFNEMVASGELKAPIVIGRDHLDAGSVASPNRETESMLDGSDAVSDWPLLNALLNTASGATWVSIHHGGGVGMGYSQHSGVVIVADGTEQAAKRLERVLWNDPATGVVRHADAGYEDAVACAEEKGLNVPMLGIANSSLKD
;
A
#
# COMPACT_ATOMS: atom_id res chain seq x y z
N GLY A 1 -35.04 -5.47 -0.96
CA GLY A 1 -33.91 -5.73 -1.87
C GLY A 1 -34.23 -6.86 -2.85
N TRP A 2 -33.44 -7.03 -3.89
CA TRP A 2 -33.61 -8.12 -4.84
C TRP A 2 -33.00 -9.42 -4.32
N THR A 3 -33.57 -10.57 -4.74
CA THR A 3 -32.91 -11.84 -4.56
C THR A 3 -31.67 -11.93 -5.46
N ALA A 4 -30.72 -12.80 -5.12
CA ALA A 4 -29.52 -13.02 -5.94
C ALA A 4 -29.88 -13.51 -7.37
N GLU A 5 -30.94 -14.27 -7.52
CA GLU A 5 -31.43 -14.75 -8.81
C GLU A 5 -31.95 -13.60 -9.65
N LYS A 6 -32.81 -12.75 -9.09
CA LYS A 6 -33.35 -11.57 -9.79
C LYS A 6 -32.24 -10.60 -10.17
N TRP A 7 -31.25 -10.41 -9.31
CA TRP A 7 -30.09 -9.54 -9.60
C TRP A 7 -29.30 -10.08 -10.81
N ARG A 8 -28.99 -11.38 -10.85
CA ARG A 8 -28.29 -12.00 -11.99
C ARG A 8 -29.09 -11.87 -13.29
N GLN A 9 -30.40 -12.05 -13.24
CA GLN A 9 -31.28 -11.89 -14.38
C GLN A 9 -31.24 -10.45 -14.91
N LEU A 10 -31.34 -9.46 -14.02
CA LEU A 10 -31.31 -8.05 -14.38
C LEU A 10 -29.94 -7.59 -14.89
N GLN A 11 -28.83 -8.16 -14.39
CA GLN A 11 -27.50 -7.84 -14.92
C GLN A 11 -27.36 -8.12 -16.41
N SER A 12 -28.06 -9.11 -16.92
CA SER A 12 -28.03 -9.44 -18.37
C SER A 12 -29.14 -8.78 -19.17
N SER A 13 -30.27 -8.42 -18.55
CA SER A 13 -31.46 -7.92 -19.26
C SER A 13 -31.68 -6.42 -19.13
N ASP A 14 -31.22 -5.78 -18.02
CA ASP A 14 -31.43 -4.36 -17.74
C ASP A 14 -30.30 -3.79 -16.85
N GLN A 15 -29.14 -3.59 -17.44
CA GLN A 15 -27.98 -3.04 -16.75
C GLN A 15 -28.21 -1.60 -16.26
N ALA A 16 -29.03 -0.81 -16.95
CA ALA A 16 -29.33 0.55 -16.56
C ALA A 16 -30.11 0.61 -15.24
N LEU A 17 -31.10 -0.27 -15.08
CA LEU A 17 -31.84 -0.41 -13.83
C LEU A 17 -30.94 -0.89 -12.69
N VAL A 18 -30.04 -1.84 -12.96
CA VAL A 18 -29.06 -2.32 -11.94
C VAL A 18 -28.16 -1.17 -11.48
N ALA A 19 -27.62 -0.38 -12.40
CA ALA A 19 -26.77 0.75 -12.08
C ALA A 19 -27.53 1.82 -11.27
N GLU A 20 -28.75 2.16 -11.66
CA GLU A 20 -29.61 3.13 -10.95
C GLU A 20 -29.89 2.69 -9.51
N GLN A 21 -30.30 1.43 -9.32
CA GLN A 21 -30.60 0.91 -7.99
C GLN A 21 -29.35 0.76 -7.11
N SER A 22 -28.21 0.45 -7.71
CA SER A 22 -26.91 0.44 -7.02
C SER A 22 -26.55 1.84 -6.50
N ARG A 23 -26.68 2.89 -7.31
CA ARG A 23 -26.46 4.28 -6.89
C ARG A 23 -27.39 4.71 -5.78
N LYS A 24 -28.69 4.38 -5.88
CA LYS A 24 -29.64 4.65 -4.78
C LYS A 24 -29.24 3.96 -3.48
N SER A 25 -28.78 2.71 -3.55
CA SER A 25 -28.30 1.98 -2.39
C SER A 25 -27.04 2.63 -1.79
N MET A 26 -26.07 3.04 -2.64
CA MET A 26 -24.88 3.74 -2.19
C MET A 26 -25.20 5.09 -1.54
N ALA A 27 -26.16 5.85 -2.09
CA ALA A 27 -26.61 7.12 -1.51
C ALA A 27 -27.18 6.93 -0.10
N ILE A 28 -28.01 5.91 0.10
CA ILE A 28 -28.58 5.59 1.43
C ILE A 28 -27.47 5.18 2.40
N HIS A 29 -26.50 4.40 1.93
CA HIS A 29 -25.38 3.96 2.74
C HIS A 29 -24.50 5.14 3.19
N VAL A 30 -24.17 6.04 2.26
CA VAL A 30 -23.38 7.24 2.56
C VAL A 30 -24.14 8.17 3.49
N GLN A 31 -25.47 8.33 3.34
CA GLN A 31 -26.27 9.11 4.28
C GLN A 31 -26.18 8.54 5.70
N ALA A 32 -26.26 7.22 5.88
CA ALA A 32 -26.10 6.59 7.20
C ALA A 32 -24.69 6.82 7.78
N LEU A 33 -23.63 6.84 6.94
CA LEU A 33 -22.27 7.16 7.38
C LEU A 33 -22.16 8.63 7.82
N LEU A 34 -22.80 9.55 7.11
CA LEU A 34 -22.89 10.96 7.50
C LEU A 34 -23.60 11.14 8.84
N ASP A 35 -24.73 10.44 9.04
CA ASP A 35 -25.47 10.47 10.30
C ASP A 35 -24.59 9.96 11.47
N PHE A 36 -23.81 8.90 11.27
CA PHE A 36 -22.85 8.44 12.26
C PHE A 36 -21.74 9.47 12.53
N HIS A 37 -21.23 10.12 11.50
CA HIS A 37 -20.23 11.16 11.65
C HIS A 37 -20.77 12.35 12.46
N GLU A 38 -21.97 12.82 12.18
CA GLU A 38 -22.66 13.87 12.93
C GLU A 38 -22.89 13.49 14.41
N MET A 39 -23.10 12.21 14.69
CA MET A 39 -23.19 11.68 16.06
C MET A 39 -21.85 11.61 16.80
N GLY A 40 -20.74 11.98 16.15
CA GLY A 40 -19.38 11.90 16.70
C GLY A 40 -18.80 10.48 16.72
N ILE A 41 -19.39 9.53 16.01
CA ILE A 41 -18.86 8.19 15.85
C ILE A 41 -17.71 8.22 14.83
N PRO A 42 -16.54 7.66 15.14
CA PRO A 42 -15.43 7.58 14.18
C PRO A 42 -15.88 6.89 12.89
N THR A 43 -15.97 7.67 11.82
CA THR A 43 -16.49 7.22 10.52
C THR A 43 -15.51 7.56 9.43
N PHE A 44 -15.25 6.61 8.54
CA PHE A 44 -14.38 6.82 7.39
C PHE A 44 -14.80 5.92 6.23
N ASP A 45 -14.49 6.38 5.00
CA ASP A 45 -14.66 5.59 3.78
C ASP A 45 -13.37 4.84 3.45
N TYR A 46 -13.51 3.62 2.97
CA TYR A 46 -12.36 2.83 2.48
C TYR A 46 -11.86 3.29 1.09
N GLY A 47 -12.62 4.15 0.37
CA GLY A 47 -12.19 4.78 -0.87
C GLY A 47 -12.47 3.97 -2.12
N ASN A 48 -13.61 3.29 -2.19
CA ASN A 48 -14.07 2.55 -3.39
C ASN A 48 -15.09 3.35 -4.22
N ASN A 49 -14.98 4.67 -4.26
CA ASN A 49 -15.87 5.61 -4.96
C ASN A 49 -17.32 5.63 -4.45
N ILE A 50 -17.62 5.07 -3.30
CA ILE A 50 -18.99 5.08 -2.76
C ILE A 50 -19.49 6.53 -2.53
N ARG A 51 -18.62 7.42 -2.01
CA ARG A 51 -18.94 8.83 -1.82
C ARG A 51 -19.16 9.55 -3.15
N GLN A 52 -18.34 9.26 -4.16
CA GLN A 52 -18.51 9.85 -5.48
C GLN A 52 -19.83 9.43 -6.15
N GLU A 53 -20.19 8.15 -6.04
CA GLU A 53 -21.46 7.67 -6.58
C GLU A 53 -22.67 8.21 -5.79
N ALA A 54 -22.52 8.40 -4.49
CA ALA A 54 -23.55 9.06 -3.67
C ALA A 54 -23.72 10.54 -4.06
N LEU A 55 -22.62 11.26 -4.31
CA LEU A 55 -22.66 12.63 -4.83
C LEU A 55 -23.38 12.69 -6.18
N ASN A 56 -23.05 11.78 -7.10
CA ASN A 56 -23.72 11.65 -8.40
C ASN A 56 -25.22 11.33 -8.24
N ALA A 57 -25.61 10.66 -7.18
CA ALA A 57 -27.01 10.37 -6.82
C ALA A 57 -27.71 11.49 -6.04
N GLY A 58 -27.04 12.63 -5.78
CA GLY A 58 -27.62 13.83 -5.18
C GLY A 58 -27.31 14.06 -3.70
N VAL A 59 -26.48 13.25 -3.05
CA VAL A 59 -25.98 13.49 -1.68
C VAL A 59 -24.87 14.53 -1.74
N LYS A 60 -25.23 15.81 -1.61
CA LYS A 60 -24.31 16.94 -1.84
C LYS A 60 -23.14 16.99 -0.87
N ASN A 61 -23.31 16.52 0.33
CA ASN A 61 -22.33 16.48 1.41
C ASN A 61 -21.64 15.10 1.55
N ALA A 62 -21.62 14.29 0.50
CA ALA A 62 -21.08 12.93 0.54
C ALA A 62 -19.60 12.85 0.99
N PHE A 63 -18.83 13.95 0.89
CA PHE A 63 -17.43 14.04 1.28
C PHE A 63 -17.19 14.75 2.61
N ASP A 64 -18.21 15.03 3.42
CA ASP A 64 -18.05 15.71 4.71
C ASP A 64 -17.40 14.81 5.79
N PHE A 65 -17.32 13.51 5.55
CA PHE A 65 -16.50 12.60 6.35
C PHE A 65 -15.30 12.07 5.55
N PRO A 66 -14.13 11.81 6.19
CA PRO A 66 -12.90 11.52 5.47
C PRO A 66 -12.84 10.09 4.93
N GLY A 67 -11.94 9.86 3.96
CA GLY A 67 -11.41 8.54 3.66
C GLY A 67 -10.46 8.05 4.77
N PHE A 68 -10.21 6.74 4.83
CA PHE A 68 -9.35 6.17 5.89
C PHE A 68 -7.88 6.61 5.78
N VAL A 69 -7.41 6.95 4.58
CA VAL A 69 -6.02 7.37 4.38
C VAL A 69 -5.74 8.74 5.02
N PRO A 70 -6.47 9.81 4.70
CA PRO A 70 -6.27 11.08 5.39
C PRO A 70 -6.60 10.99 6.89
N ALA A 71 -7.53 10.12 7.31
CA ALA A 71 -7.88 9.97 8.70
C ALA A 71 -6.81 9.26 9.55
N TYR A 72 -6.14 8.22 9.01
CA TYR A 72 -5.29 7.33 9.81
C TYR A 72 -3.95 6.97 9.19
N ILE A 73 -3.85 6.87 7.87
CA ILE A 73 -2.70 6.26 7.19
C ILE A 73 -1.65 7.29 6.77
N ARG A 74 -2.05 8.52 6.51
CA ARG A 74 -1.15 9.56 6.01
C ARG A 74 0.14 9.72 6.82
N PRO A 75 0.13 9.77 8.17
CA PRO A 75 1.37 9.85 8.95
C PRO A 75 2.32 8.66 8.73
N LEU A 76 1.77 7.46 8.51
CA LEU A 76 2.55 6.28 8.19
C LEU A 76 3.20 6.39 6.81
N PHE A 77 2.44 6.83 5.81
CA PHE A 77 2.94 7.07 4.46
C PHE A 77 4.04 8.13 4.41
N CYS A 78 3.97 9.16 5.23
CA CYS A 78 5.04 10.15 5.39
C CYS A 78 6.39 9.54 5.83
N ARG A 79 6.37 8.38 6.46
CA ARG A 79 7.56 7.63 6.89
C ARG A 79 7.88 6.43 6.01
N GLY A 80 7.24 6.31 4.85
CA GLY A 80 7.36 5.17 3.96
C GLY A 80 6.86 3.86 4.58
N ILE A 81 6.07 3.93 5.66
CA ILE A 81 5.45 2.77 6.30
C ILE A 81 4.23 2.36 5.49
N GLY A 82 4.23 1.14 5.04
CA GLY A 82 3.15 0.57 4.25
C GLY A 82 3.25 -0.94 4.12
N PRO A 83 2.36 -1.55 3.33
CA PRO A 83 2.25 -3.00 3.22
C PRO A 83 3.49 -3.61 2.55
N PHE A 84 4.16 -4.46 3.29
CA PHE A 84 5.28 -5.28 2.85
C PHE A 84 4.83 -6.74 2.83
N ARG A 85 4.95 -7.41 1.71
CA ARG A 85 4.39 -8.74 1.47
C ARG A 85 5.46 -9.71 1.00
N TRP A 86 5.39 -10.98 1.45
CA TRP A 86 6.25 -12.04 0.94
C TRP A 86 5.54 -13.39 0.88
N VAL A 87 6.05 -14.24 0.00
CA VAL A 87 5.51 -15.57 -0.30
C VAL A 87 6.65 -16.58 -0.30
N ALA A 88 6.47 -17.71 0.36
CA ALA A 88 7.42 -18.82 0.36
C ALA A 88 7.12 -19.77 -0.83
N LEU A 89 8.05 -19.84 -1.79
CA LEU A 89 7.91 -20.72 -2.96
C LEU A 89 8.05 -22.20 -2.64
N SER A 90 8.53 -22.55 -1.45
CA SER A 90 8.57 -23.94 -0.97
C SER A 90 7.19 -24.57 -0.81
N GLY A 91 6.15 -23.74 -0.62
CA GLY A 91 4.85 -24.22 -0.22
C GLY A 91 4.77 -24.66 1.25
N ASP A 92 5.87 -24.52 2.00
CA ASP A 92 5.95 -24.92 3.41
C ASP A 92 5.64 -23.73 4.33
N PRO A 93 4.60 -23.78 5.17
CA PRO A 93 4.31 -22.76 6.17
C PRO A 93 5.47 -22.45 7.13
N GLU A 94 6.35 -23.41 7.41
CA GLU A 94 7.50 -23.22 8.29
C GLU A 94 8.46 -22.14 7.77
N ASP A 95 8.59 -21.97 6.47
CA ASP A 95 9.43 -20.92 5.90
C ASP A 95 8.85 -19.52 6.18
N ILE A 96 7.52 -19.39 6.25
CA ILE A 96 6.88 -18.13 6.71
C ILE A 96 7.10 -17.92 8.21
N TYR A 97 6.99 -18.96 9.03
CA TYR A 97 7.19 -18.83 10.48
C TYR A 97 8.64 -18.47 10.84
N LYS A 98 9.63 -18.96 10.09
CA LYS A 98 11.04 -18.55 10.22
C LYS A 98 11.23 -17.08 9.82
N THR A 99 10.63 -16.66 8.71
CA THR A 99 10.70 -15.25 8.30
C THR A 99 9.97 -14.32 9.27
N ASP A 100 8.82 -14.72 9.85
CA ASP A 100 8.15 -13.99 10.93
C ASP A 100 9.07 -13.80 12.14
N ALA A 101 9.80 -14.85 12.55
CA ALA A 101 10.77 -14.76 13.63
C ALA A 101 11.91 -13.79 13.30
N LYS A 102 12.43 -13.83 12.07
CA LYS A 102 13.47 -12.91 11.60
C LYS A 102 12.98 -11.45 11.57
N VAL A 103 11.72 -11.19 11.23
CA VAL A 103 11.12 -9.85 11.31
C VAL A 103 11.14 -9.35 12.75
N LYS A 104 10.75 -10.17 13.72
CA LYS A 104 10.76 -9.79 15.14
C LYS A 104 12.17 -9.52 15.66
N GLU A 105 13.17 -10.32 15.22
CA GLU A 105 14.58 -10.15 15.57
C GLU A 105 15.11 -8.78 15.08
N LEU A 106 14.81 -8.40 13.82
CA LEU A 106 15.33 -7.21 13.20
C LEU A 106 14.58 -5.92 13.54
N ILE A 107 13.34 -6.05 14.04
CA ILE A 107 12.47 -4.94 14.48
C ILE A 107 11.96 -5.23 15.90
N PRO A 108 12.83 -5.21 16.92
CA PRO A 108 12.49 -5.69 18.26
C PRO A 108 11.51 -4.79 19.03
N ASP A 109 11.45 -3.50 18.69
CA ASP A 109 10.72 -2.51 19.46
C ASP A 109 9.25 -2.33 19.04
N ASP A 110 8.84 -2.91 17.89
CA ASP A 110 7.47 -2.80 17.38
C ASP A 110 6.55 -3.90 17.94
N LYS A 111 5.96 -3.63 19.11
CA LYS A 111 5.04 -4.53 19.77
C LYS A 111 3.76 -4.84 18.97
N HIS A 112 3.29 -3.87 18.18
CA HIS A 112 2.10 -4.07 17.34
C HIS A 112 2.40 -5.06 16.21
N LEU A 113 3.54 -4.90 15.56
CA LEU A 113 4.02 -5.83 14.54
C LEU A 113 4.20 -7.24 15.11
N HIS A 114 4.83 -7.37 16.29
CA HIS A 114 5.00 -8.67 16.96
C HIS A 114 3.67 -9.34 17.25
N ASN A 115 2.72 -8.62 17.85
CA ASN A 115 1.39 -9.14 18.16
C ASN A 115 0.65 -9.57 16.88
N TRP A 116 0.76 -8.77 15.80
CA TRP A 116 0.18 -9.15 14.49
C TRP A 116 0.75 -10.47 13.98
N LEU A 117 2.07 -10.64 13.97
CA LEU A 117 2.72 -11.86 13.47
C LEU A 117 2.35 -13.09 14.31
N ASP A 118 2.26 -12.95 15.65
CA ASP A 118 1.83 -14.03 16.54
C ASP A 118 0.38 -14.43 16.27
N MET A 119 -0.53 -13.47 16.21
CA MET A 119 -1.93 -13.74 15.91
C MET A 119 -2.13 -14.30 14.50
N ALA A 120 -1.35 -13.83 13.52
CA ALA A 120 -1.42 -14.33 12.16
C ALA A 120 -1.00 -15.80 12.07
N ARG A 121 0.03 -16.21 12.83
CA ARG A 121 0.45 -17.60 12.91
C ARG A 121 -0.66 -18.51 13.47
N GLU A 122 -1.39 -18.04 14.47
CA GLU A 122 -2.42 -18.83 15.15
C GLU A 122 -3.77 -18.87 14.41
N ARG A 123 -4.12 -17.78 13.72
CA ARG A 123 -5.50 -17.54 13.25
C ARG A 123 -5.67 -17.50 11.75
N ILE A 124 -4.59 -17.39 10.98
CA ILE A 124 -4.67 -17.28 9.51
C ILE A 124 -4.23 -18.59 8.88
N SER A 125 -5.16 -19.22 8.16
CA SER A 125 -4.86 -20.37 7.31
C SER A 125 -4.42 -19.91 5.92
N PHE A 126 -3.37 -20.52 5.39
CA PHE A 126 -2.92 -20.26 4.04
C PHE A 126 -3.85 -20.90 3.00
N GLN A 127 -4.14 -20.14 1.95
CA GLN A 127 -4.83 -20.64 0.76
C GLN A 127 -3.90 -20.49 -0.44
N GLY A 128 -3.38 -21.60 -0.94
CA GLY A 128 -2.31 -21.61 -1.93
C GLY A 128 -0.93 -21.54 -1.28
N LEU A 129 0.01 -20.82 -1.89
CA LEU A 129 1.34 -20.65 -1.33
C LEU A 129 1.30 -19.87 -0.01
N PRO A 130 2.06 -20.31 1.00
CA PRO A 130 2.18 -19.58 2.26
C PRO A 130 2.70 -18.15 2.04
N ALA A 131 2.03 -17.19 2.62
CA ALA A 131 2.32 -15.78 2.44
C ALA A 131 2.14 -15.00 3.74
N ARG A 132 2.80 -13.84 3.85
CA ARG A 132 2.65 -12.91 4.96
C ARG A 132 2.60 -11.47 4.46
N ILE A 133 1.95 -10.64 5.24
CA ILE A 133 1.98 -9.19 5.11
C ILE A 133 2.30 -8.58 6.48
N CYS A 134 3.07 -7.51 6.49
CA CYS A 134 3.20 -6.60 7.62
C CYS A 134 3.38 -5.17 7.14
N TRP A 135 3.35 -4.21 8.07
CA TRP A 135 3.58 -2.80 7.75
C TRP A 135 4.92 -2.37 8.31
N VAL A 136 5.83 -2.01 7.42
CA VAL A 136 7.20 -1.57 7.76
C VAL A 136 7.63 -0.44 6.83
N GLY A 137 8.56 0.39 7.31
CA GLY A 137 8.90 1.65 6.70
C GLY A 137 10.21 1.68 5.91
N LEU A 138 10.56 2.88 5.49
CA LEU A 138 11.86 3.17 4.89
C LEU A 138 12.99 2.84 5.87
N GLY A 139 14.00 2.12 5.38
CA GLY A 139 15.11 1.64 6.21
C GLY A 139 14.89 0.24 6.82
N GLN A 140 13.65 -0.28 6.81
CA GLN A 140 13.34 -1.61 7.34
C GLN A 140 13.19 -2.65 6.22
N ARG A 141 12.46 -2.34 5.14
CA ARG A 141 12.11 -3.29 4.07
C ARG A 141 13.33 -3.96 3.44
N HIS A 142 14.35 -3.20 3.06
CA HIS A 142 15.56 -3.77 2.45
C HIS A 142 16.34 -4.66 3.42
N ARG A 143 16.41 -4.29 4.71
CA ARG A 143 17.08 -5.10 5.74
C ARG A 143 16.41 -6.46 5.93
N LEU A 144 15.07 -6.48 5.99
CA LEU A 144 14.29 -7.72 6.05
C LEU A 144 14.53 -8.59 4.82
N ALA A 145 14.47 -7.99 3.62
CA ALA A 145 14.62 -8.72 2.38
C ALA A 145 16.05 -9.29 2.20
N MET A 146 17.06 -8.55 2.60
CA MET A 146 18.45 -9.05 2.59
C MET A 146 18.61 -10.22 3.56
N ALA A 147 18.03 -10.14 4.76
CA ALA A 147 18.06 -11.25 5.71
C ALA A 147 17.31 -12.49 5.17
N PHE A 148 16.16 -12.31 4.51
CA PHE A 148 15.49 -13.42 3.85
C PHE A 148 16.34 -14.05 2.73
N ASN A 149 17.07 -13.21 1.98
CA ASN A 149 18.00 -13.71 0.95
C ASN A 149 19.16 -14.51 1.56
N GLU A 150 19.70 -14.09 2.69
CA GLU A 150 20.73 -14.82 3.44
C GLU A 150 20.19 -16.16 3.97
N MET A 151 18.96 -16.18 4.49
CA MET A 151 18.31 -17.41 4.95
C MET A 151 18.07 -18.40 3.79
N VAL A 152 17.80 -17.92 2.58
CA VAL A 152 17.75 -18.77 1.37
C VAL A 152 19.15 -19.29 1.01
N ALA A 153 20.16 -18.41 1.01
CA ALA A 153 21.54 -18.78 0.67
C ALA A 153 22.13 -19.83 1.62
N SER A 154 21.80 -19.73 2.92
CA SER A 154 22.27 -20.68 3.95
C SER A 154 21.49 -22.00 3.96
N GLY A 155 20.38 -22.10 3.24
CA GLY A 155 19.50 -23.27 3.27
C GLY A 155 18.60 -23.34 4.51
N GLU A 156 18.51 -22.27 5.30
CA GLU A 156 17.55 -22.15 6.40
C GLU A 156 16.11 -22.11 5.86
N LEU A 157 15.89 -21.44 4.74
CA LEU A 157 14.66 -21.51 3.96
C LEU A 157 14.83 -22.50 2.81
N LYS A 158 13.76 -23.25 2.52
CA LYS A 158 13.77 -24.37 1.57
C LYS A 158 13.73 -23.94 0.10
N ALA A 159 13.28 -22.70 -0.18
CA ALA A 159 13.14 -22.18 -1.53
C ALA A 159 13.17 -20.62 -1.50
N PRO A 160 13.27 -19.98 -2.67
CA PRO A 160 13.25 -18.53 -2.77
C PRO A 160 11.99 -17.90 -2.14
N ILE A 161 12.15 -16.67 -1.68
CA ILE A 161 11.06 -15.81 -1.19
C ILE A 161 10.75 -14.75 -2.25
N VAL A 162 9.49 -14.67 -2.65
CA VAL A 162 8.99 -13.59 -3.51
C VAL A 162 8.51 -12.46 -2.64
N ILE A 163 9.10 -11.29 -2.82
CA ILE A 163 8.82 -10.09 -2.03
C ILE A 163 8.15 -9.05 -2.91
N GLY A 164 7.08 -8.46 -2.40
CA GLY A 164 6.39 -7.36 -3.03
C GLY A 164 5.76 -6.44 -2.00
N ARG A 165 4.94 -5.53 -2.47
CA ARG A 165 4.11 -4.67 -1.62
C ARG A 165 2.76 -4.45 -2.27
N ASP A 166 1.83 -3.82 -1.57
CA ASP A 166 0.58 -3.39 -2.17
C ASP A 166 0.86 -2.30 -3.22
N HIS A 167 0.24 -2.41 -4.39
CA HIS A 167 0.35 -1.39 -5.45
C HIS A 167 -0.31 -0.06 -5.07
N LEU A 168 -0.96 0.01 -3.91
CA LEU A 168 -1.55 1.21 -3.31
C LEU A 168 -0.66 1.82 -2.22
N ASP A 169 0.64 1.52 -2.22
CA ASP A 169 1.61 2.03 -1.27
C ASP A 169 1.91 3.53 -1.47
N ALA A 170 2.58 4.15 -0.51
CA ALA A 170 2.77 5.59 -0.37
C ALA A 170 3.29 6.33 -1.63
N GLY A 171 4.20 5.71 -2.39
CA GLY A 171 4.84 6.32 -3.56
C GLY A 171 4.32 5.82 -4.89
N SER A 172 3.40 4.86 -4.91
CA SER A 172 3.09 4.07 -6.11
C SER A 172 1.72 4.35 -6.71
N VAL A 173 1.00 5.34 -6.24
CA VAL A 173 -0.42 5.51 -6.55
C VAL A 173 -0.80 6.97 -6.76
N ALA A 174 -1.75 7.19 -7.67
CA ALA A 174 -2.58 8.39 -7.77
C ALA A 174 -4.03 7.93 -7.67
N SER A 175 -4.66 8.14 -6.53
CA SER A 175 -6.02 7.70 -6.23
C SER A 175 -6.74 8.77 -5.40
N PRO A 176 -7.37 9.77 -6.07
CA PRO A 176 -7.86 10.98 -5.42
C PRO A 176 -8.95 10.74 -4.38
N ASN A 177 -9.65 9.61 -4.44
CA ASN A 177 -10.69 9.27 -3.46
C ASN A 177 -10.22 8.24 -2.43
N ARG A 178 -8.92 7.96 -2.34
CA ARG A 178 -8.37 6.97 -1.41
C ARG A 178 -6.97 7.33 -0.92
N GLU A 179 -5.89 6.77 -1.51
CA GLU A 179 -4.53 6.90 -0.98
C GLU A 179 -3.96 8.30 -1.11
N THR A 180 -4.39 9.05 -2.12
CA THR A 180 -3.95 10.43 -2.35
C THR A 180 -5.05 11.45 -2.14
N GLU A 181 -6.09 11.09 -1.41
CA GLU A 181 -7.15 11.99 -0.98
C GLU A 181 -6.60 13.10 -0.10
N SER A 182 -6.96 14.34 -0.40
CA SER A 182 -6.62 15.52 0.39
C SER A 182 -5.12 15.71 0.61
N MET A 183 -4.32 15.58 -0.45
CA MET A 183 -2.91 15.95 -0.41
C MET A 183 -2.77 17.45 -0.14
N LEU A 184 -1.80 17.84 0.71
CA LEU A 184 -1.63 19.24 1.13
C LEU A 184 -1.41 20.21 -0.03
N ASP A 185 -0.77 19.75 -1.10
CA ASP A 185 -0.47 20.52 -2.31
C ASP A 185 -1.53 20.39 -3.41
N GLY A 186 -2.61 19.64 -3.16
CA GLY A 186 -3.65 19.37 -4.15
C GLY A 186 -3.25 18.37 -5.24
N SER A 187 -2.15 17.63 -5.08
CA SER A 187 -1.63 16.66 -6.06
C SER A 187 -2.35 15.30 -6.03
N ASP A 188 -3.58 15.25 -5.55
CA ASP A 188 -4.37 14.02 -5.38
C ASP A 188 -4.42 13.16 -6.66
N ALA A 189 -4.55 13.79 -7.82
CA ALA A 189 -4.71 13.14 -9.12
C ALA A 189 -3.44 13.19 -10.01
N VAL A 190 -2.29 13.60 -9.47
CA VAL A 190 -1.05 13.69 -10.26
C VAL A 190 -0.53 12.30 -10.58
N SER A 191 -0.64 11.94 -11.86
CA SER A 191 -0.30 10.61 -12.40
C SER A 191 1.20 10.35 -12.51
N ASP A 192 2.03 11.38 -12.44
CA ASP A 192 3.49 11.27 -12.56
C ASP A 192 4.09 10.38 -11.49
N TRP A 193 3.57 10.43 -10.26
CA TRP A 193 4.12 9.68 -9.14
C TRP A 193 4.13 8.15 -9.33
N PRO A 194 3.04 7.47 -9.67
CA PRO A 194 3.08 6.03 -9.95
C PRO A 194 3.92 5.68 -11.19
N LEU A 195 4.00 6.56 -12.19
CA LEU A 195 4.85 6.35 -13.37
C LEU A 195 6.33 6.45 -13.00
N LEU A 196 6.72 7.49 -12.26
CA LEU A 196 8.10 7.66 -11.77
C LEU A 196 8.50 6.52 -10.83
N ASN A 197 7.59 6.06 -9.96
CA ASN A 197 7.82 4.92 -9.10
C ASN A 197 8.09 3.63 -9.90
N ALA A 198 7.31 3.37 -10.94
CA ALA A 198 7.53 2.21 -11.82
C ALA A 198 8.87 2.27 -12.54
N LEU A 199 9.25 3.44 -13.07
CA LEU A 199 10.53 3.65 -13.73
C LEU A 199 11.70 3.50 -12.76
N LEU A 200 11.59 4.06 -11.57
CA LEU A 200 12.58 3.96 -10.50
C LEU A 200 12.80 2.50 -10.09
N ASN A 201 11.74 1.74 -9.86
CA ASN A 201 11.81 0.33 -9.50
C ASN A 201 12.43 -0.51 -10.62
N THR A 202 12.11 -0.23 -11.88
CA THR A 202 12.71 -0.87 -13.05
C THR A 202 14.23 -0.58 -13.13
N ALA A 203 14.61 0.69 -13.00
CA ALA A 203 16.02 1.10 -13.00
C ALA A 203 16.80 0.52 -11.81
N SER A 204 16.15 0.33 -10.68
CA SER A 204 16.73 -0.29 -9.49
C SER A 204 16.95 -1.80 -9.61
N GLY A 205 16.34 -2.45 -10.61
CA GLY A 205 16.51 -3.87 -10.90
C GLY A 205 15.46 -4.78 -10.30
N ALA A 206 14.23 -4.30 -10.11
CA ALA A 206 13.11 -5.14 -9.71
C ALA A 206 12.92 -6.31 -10.68
N THR A 207 12.49 -7.45 -10.16
CA THR A 207 12.26 -8.65 -10.98
C THR A 207 11.04 -8.48 -11.87
N TRP A 208 10.01 -7.79 -11.36
CA TRP A 208 8.78 -7.52 -12.08
C TRP A 208 8.21 -6.17 -11.63
N VAL A 209 7.73 -5.39 -12.59
CA VAL A 209 7.05 -4.10 -12.37
C VAL A 209 5.77 -4.08 -13.20
N SER A 210 4.71 -3.52 -12.66
CA SER A 210 3.45 -3.36 -13.37
C SER A 210 2.90 -1.95 -13.23
N ILE A 211 2.07 -1.56 -14.19
CA ILE A 211 1.24 -0.34 -14.13
C ILE A 211 -0.20 -0.77 -14.32
N HIS A 212 -1.06 -0.31 -13.43
CA HIS A 212 -2.48 -0.59 -13.43
C HIS A 212 -3.30 0.70 -13.47
N HIS A 213 -4.48 0.60 -14.01
CA HIS A 213 -5.44 1.70 -14.05
C HIS A 213 -6.81 1.20 -13.60
N GLY A 214 -7.37 1.85 -12.61
CA GLY A 214 -8.72 1.56 -12.11
C GLY A 214 -8.92 0.31 -11.28
N GLY A 215 -8.17 -0.71 -11.45
CA GLY A 215 -8.08 -2.04 -10.82
C GLY A 215 -8.92 -2.37 -9.58
N GLY A 216 -10.24 -2.14 -9.57
CA GLY A 216 -11.11 -2.36 -8.42
C GLY A 216 -11.01 -1.29 -7.33
N VAL A 217 -10.05 -0.39 -7.42
CA VAL A 217 -9.86 0.74 -6.52
C VAL A 217 -10.06 2.01 -7.32
N GLY A 218 -11.13 2.73 -7.01
CA GLY A 218 -11.43 3.97 -7.69
C GLY A 218 -11.96 3.85 -9.12
N MET A 219 -12.17 2.66 -9.63
CA MET A 219 -12.88 2.36 -10.90
C MET A 219 -12.57 3.33 -12.05
N GLY A 220 -11.28 3.55 -12.35
CA GLY A 220 -10.82 4.49 -13.39
C GLY A 220 -10.32 5.83 -12.84
N TYR A 221 -10.55 6.16 -11.59
CA TYR A 221 -9.98 7.34 -10.92
C TYR A 221 -8.64 7.05 -10.25
N SER A 222 -8.10 5.85 -10.41
CA SER A 222 -6.89 5.37 -9.74
C SER A 222 -5.89 4.84 -10.74
N GLN A 223 -4.63 5.26 -10.61
CA GLN A 223 -3.48 4.69 -11.30
C GLN A 223 -2.44 4.27 -10.27
N HIS A 224 -1.85 3.08 -10.46
CA HIS A 224 -0.90 2.54 -9.49
C HIS A 224 0.13 1.62 -10.15
N SER A 225 1.28 1.48 -9.50
CA SER A 225 2.36 0.59 -9.92
C SER A 225 2.64 -0.49 -8.88
N GLY A 226 2.91 -1.69 -9.36
CA GLY A 226 3.33 -2.85 -8.57
C GLY A 226 4.81 -3.13 -8.72
N VAL A 227 5.40 -3.78 -7.71
CA VAL A 227 6.79 -4.21 -7.72
C VAL A 227 6.94 -5.56 -7.04
N VAL A 228 7.77 -6.41 -7.63
CA VAL A 228 8.14 -7.72 -7.08
C VAL A 228 9.65 -7.93 -7.23
N ILE A 229 10.28 -8.46 -6.19
CA ILE A 229 11.69 -8.84 -6.16
C ILE A 229 11.80 -10.27 -5.60
N VAL A 230 12.68 -11.09 -6.16
CA VAL A 230 12.91 -12.44 -5.69
C VAL A 230 14.20 -12.49 -4.87
N ALA A 231 14.10 -12.98 -3.65
CA ALA A 231 15.22 -13.35 -2.80
C ALA A 231 15.54 -14.83 -3.07
N ASP A 232 16.54 -15.08 -3.93
CA ASP A 232 16.93 -16.42 -4.38
C ASP A 232 18.25 -16.94 -3.79
N GLY A 233 18.80 -16.20 -2.82
CA GLY A 233 20.03 -16.52 -2.13
C GLY A 233 21.30 -16.04 -2.84
N THR A 234 21.19 -15.42 -4.01
CA THR A 234 22.37 -14.93 -4.76
C THR A 234 22.81 -13.54 -4.29
N GLU A 235 24.11 -13.24 -4.48
CA GLU A 235 24.65 -11.89 -4.26
C GLU A 235 23.98 -10.85 -5.18
N GLN A 236 23.62 -11.25 -6.40
CA GLN A 236 22.94 -10.37 -7.35
C GLN A 236 21.53 -10.01 -6.85
N ALA A 237 20.81 -10.99 -6.27
CA ALA A 237 19.51 -10.72 -5.64
C ALA A 237 19.67 -9.77 -4.46
N ALA A 238 20.67 -9.96 -3.58
CA ALA A 238 20.93 -9.07 -2.46
C ALA A 238 21.09 -7.61 -2.90
N LYS A 239 21.89 -7.32 -3.90
CA LYS A 239 22.09 -5.97 -4.46
C LYS A 239 20.82 -5.34 -5.02
N ARG A 240 19.95 -6.14 -5.62
CA ARG A 240 18.64 -5.67 -6.14
C ARG A 240 17.65 -5.41 -5.02
N LEU A 241 17.57 -6.33 -4.06
CA LEU A 241 16.70 -6.20 -2.88
C LEU A 241 17.01 -4.94 -2.08
N GLU A 242 18.30 -4.71 -1.80
CA GLU A 242 18.76 -3.51 -1.11
C GLU A 242 18.30 -2.25 -1.85
N ARG A 243 18.63 -2.13 -3.12
CA ARG A 243 18.38 -0.95 -3.92
C ARG A 243 16.89 -0.68 -4.18
N VAL A 244 16.13 -1.70 -4.57
CA VAL A 244 14.70 -1.55 -4.88
C VAL A 244 13.92 -1.22 -3.60
N LEU A 245 14.17 -1.95 -2.51
CA LEU A 245 13.40 -1.80 -1.27
C LEU A 245 13.87 -0.64 -0.38
N TRP A 246 14.94 0.05 -0.77
CA TRP A 246 15.27 1.37 -0.29
C TRP A 246 14.55 2.45 -1.13
N ASN A 247 14.68 2.39 -2.46
CA ASN A 247 14.18 3.41 -3.37
C ASN A 247 12.65 3.47 -3.43
N ASP A 248 11.98 2.33 -3.41
CA ASP A 248 10.51 2.25 -3.51
C ASP A 248 9.79 2.99 -2.37
N PRO A 249 10.02 2.69 -1.08
CA PRO A 249 9.44 3.46 0.01
C PRO A 249 9.97 4.90 0.09
N ALA A 250 11.20 5.15 -0.35
CA ALA A 250 11.75 6.52 -0.41
C ALA A 250 10.96 7.42 -1.36
N THR A 251 10.44 6.88 -2.48
CA THR A 251 9.55 7.63 -3.38
C THR A 251 8.32 8.16 -2.65
N GLY A 252 7.75 7.35 -1.75
CA GLY A 252 6.62 7.76 -0.92
C GLY A 252 6.96 8.88 0.05
N VAL A 253 8.12 8.79 0.71
CA VAL A 253 8.61 9.86 1.60
C VAL A 253 8.86 11.15 0.81
N VAL A 254 9.55 11.08 -0.32
CA VAL A 254 9.83 12.24 -1.17
C VAL A 254 8.54 12.91 -1.64
N ARG A 255 7.57 12.13 -2.10
CA ARG A 255 6.27 12.65 -2.53
C ARG A 255 5.56 13.44 -1.44
N HIS A 256 5.53 12.89 -0.22
CA HIS A 256 4.87 13.54 0.91
C HIS A 256 5.67 14.74 1.42
N ALA A 257 7.00 14.68 1.38
CA ALA A 257 7.86 15.83 1.70
C ALA A 257 7.68 16.97 0.69
N ASP A 258 7.61 16.65 -0.61
CA ASP A 258 7.33 17.62 -1.68
C ASP A 258 5.96 18.28 -1.51
N ALA A 259 4.95 17.52 -1.06
CA ALA A 259 3.64 18.04 -0.74
C ALA A 259 3.59 18.91 0.54
N GLY A 260 4.66 18.97 1.32
CA GLY A 260 4.76 19.83 2.51
C GLY A 260 4.39 19.16 3.84
N TYR A 261 4.31 17.83 3.91
CA TYR A 261 4.11 17.13 5.18
C TYR A 261 5.38 17.16 6.03
N GLU A 262 5.31 17.78 7.21
CA GLU A 262 6.45 17.93 8.13
C GLU A 262 7.06 16.59 8.55
N ASP A 263 6.23 15.58 8.84
CA ASP A 263 6.67 14.24 9.19
C ASP A 263 7.49 13.58 8.07
N ALA A 264 7.17 13.87 6.81
CA ALA A 264 7.89 13.35 5.66
C ALA A 264 9.22 14.09 5.44
N VAL A 265 9.24 15.40 5.65
CA VAL A 265 10.46 16.21 5.64
C VAL A 265 11.43 15.71 6.71
N ALA A 266 10.95 15.55 7.96
CA ALA A 266 11.75 15.00 9.05
C ALA A 266 12.27 13.58 8.76
N CYS A 267 11.43 12.72 8.16
CA CYS A 267 11.86 11.38 7.74
C CYS A 267 12.92 11.43 6.64
N ALA A 268 12.77 12.33 5.66
CA ALA A 268 13.74 12.49 4.59
C ALA A 268 15.13 12.93 5.15
N GLU A 269 15.15 13.85 6.09
CA GLU A 269 16.37 14.27 6.80
C GLU A 269 16.96 13.12 7.61
N GLU A 270 16.16 12.45 8.45
CA GLU A 270 16.59 11.32 9.27
C GLU A 270 17.22 10.18 8.44
N LYS A 271 16.66 9.91 7.27
CA LYS A 271 17.12 8.84 6.39
C LYS A 271 18.18 9.29 5.37
N GLY A 272 18.57 10.56 5.38
CA GLY A 272 19.56 11.10 4.47
C GLY A 272 19.15 11.05 3.00
N LEU A 273 17.87 11.26 2.71
CA LEU A 273 17.38 11.35 1.34
C LEU A 273 17.89 12.65 0.69
N ASN A 274 18.17 12.58 -0.60
CA ASN A 274 18.58 13.76 -1.37
C ASN A 274 17.35 14.45 -1.97
N VAL A 275 16.86 15.50 -1.29
CA VAL A 275 15.70 16.30 -1.73
C VAL A 275 16.14 17.79 -1.82
N PRO A 276 16.90 18.16 -2.86
CA PRO A 276 17.52 19.48 -2.96
C PRO A 276 16.55 20.64 -2.95
N MET A 277 15.34 20.45 -3.48
CA MET A 277 14.29 21.48 -3.52
C MET A 277 13.81 21.91 -2.13
N LEU A 278 13.99 21.05 -1.13
CA LEU A 278 13.67 21.31 0.28
C LEU A 278 14.94 21.64 1.10
N GLY A 279 16.09 21.82 0.45
CA GLY A 279 17.36 22.04 1.13
C GLY A 279 17.96 20.80 1.81
N ILE A 280 17.34 19.64 1.63
CA ILE A 280 17.81 18.37 2.17
C ILE A 280 18.81 17.77 1.19
N ALA A 281 20.08 17.76 1.54
CA ALA A 281 21.16 17.21 0.72
C ALA A 281 21.80 15.99 1.41
N ASN A 282 22.05 14.95 0.66
CA ASN A 282 22.80 13.81 1.15
C ASN A 282 24.27 14.24 1.40
N SER A 283 24.71 14.15 2.66
CA SER A 283 26.08 14.52 3.05
C SER A 283 27.17 13.64 2.41
N SER A 284 26.80 12.44 1.94
CA SER A 284 27.73 11.51 1.27
C SER A 284 28.05 11.87 -0.18
N LEU A 285 27.37 12.86 -0.77
CA LEU A 285 27.63 13.33 -2.14
C LEU A 285 28.54 14.59 -2.16
N LYS A 286 29.17 14.94 -1.04
CA LYS A 286 30.04 16.12 -0.93
C LYS A 286 31.54 15.82 -1.15
N ASP A 287 31.90 14.59 -1.51
CA ASP A 287 33.29 14.19 -1.82
C ASP A 287 33.47 13.84 -3.31
#